data_97c1a97a45010df6e30e6e79ba79103b
#
_entry.id   97c1a97a45010df6e30e6e79ba79103b
#
_cell.length_a   1.000
_cell.length_b   1.000
_cell.length_c   1.000
_cell.angle_alpha   90.00
_cell.angle_beta   90.00
_cell.angle_gamma   90.00
#
_symmetry.space_group_name_H-M   'P 1'
#
loop_
_entity.id
_entity.type
_entity.pdbx_description
1 polymer ?
#
loop_
_entity_poly.entity_id
_entity_poly.type
_entity_poly.pdbx_seq_one_letter_code
_entity_poly.pdbx_strand_id
1 'polypeptide(L)'
;PYANMLEKYRKLDKITVLSAIYKKSLFTDNNIRFNEKQTYFSDTKVLVQLLNNAKNIKSNEESVYVKRHHNDKAKNPAISQFSREETMPDYFVAYKNAIKAAGTNERIINHLYYILAKFVVKEYIMKMRWSEDDRWRNEFFTELATLAKDINNKVLKDDFTHAEKAMVKSMKHNDFAKMKKKAMRVLFNRKIKKMIENPRVRNKTITLYVFNKMKLKENWVVFESFMGRNCSGQPKYVYKYLQKAYGDKYKCIWVVDRKGVEIPGKHKTCKRFSLKYYYYMNRSKYWVNNM
;
A
#
# COMPACT_ATOMS: atom_id res chain seq x y z
N PRO A 1 -10.73 19.24 -27.84
CA PRO A 1 -11.01 17.82 -27.49
C PRO A 1 -9.84 17.20 -26.69
N TYR A 2 -8.63 17.46 -27.14
CA TYR A 2 -7.38 16.91 -26.60
C TYR A 2 -7.08 17.37 -25.14
N ALA A 3 -7.30 18.65 -24.84
CA ALA A 3 -7.09 19.20 -23.50
C ALA A 3 -8.02 18.54 -22.46
N ASN A 4 -9.30 18.36 -22.82
CA ASN A 4 -10.29 17.76 -21.93
C ASN A 4 -9.96 16.29 -21.65
N MET A 5 -9.38 15.60 -22.61
CA MET A 5 -8.97 14.20 -22.46
C MET A 5 -7.79 14.06 -21.52
N LEU A 6 -6.77 14.93 -21.59
CA LEU A 6 -5.66 14.95 -20.65
C LEU A 6 -6.11 15.32 -19.23
N GLU A 7 -7.07 16.23 -19.07
CA GLU A 7 -7.66 16.52 -17.76
C GLU A 7 -8.44 15.31 -17.22
N LYS A 8 -9.18 14.62 -18.07
CA LYS A 8 -9.86 13.36 -17.71
C LYS A 8 -8.86 12.28 -17.31
N TYR A 9 -7.77 12.12 -18.06
CA TYR A 9 -6.68 11.18 -17.74
C TYR A 9 -5.87 11.59 -16.49
N ARG A 10 -5.81 12.87 -16.16
CA ARG A 10 -5.21 13.35 -14.91
C ARG A 10 -5.88 12.75 -13.68
N LYS A 11 -7.17 12.43 -13.76
CA LYS A 11 -7.94 11.75 -12.72
C LYS A 11 -7.76 10.23 -12.74
N LEU A 12 -7.27 9.64 -13.82
CA LEU A 12 -7.01 8.22 -13.95
C LEU A 12 -5.56 7.93 -13.59
N ASP A 13 -5.36 7.05 -12.62
CA ASP A 13 -4.02 6.68 -12.12
C ASP A 13 -3.17 5.87 -13.12
N LYS A 14 -3.76 5.43 -14.22
CA LYS A 14 -3.08 4.58 -15.22
C LYS A 14 -3.54 4.93 -16.63
N ILE A 15 -2.63 5.48 -17.40
CA ILE A 15 -2.77 5.64 -18.84
C ILE A 15 -2.12 4.43 -19.50
N THR A 16 -2.86 3.76 -20.38
CA THR A 16 -2.36 2.63 -21.15
C THR A 16 -2.92 2.67 -22.56
N VAL A 17 -2.14 2.21 -23.53
CA VAL A 17 -2.59 2.06 -24.94
C VAL A 17 -3.73 1.05 -25.09
N LEU A 18 -3.91 0.17 -24.12
CA LEU A 18 -4.92 -0.90 -24.19
C LEU A 18 -6.35 -0.42 -23.98
N SER A 19 -6.56 0.81 -23.52
CA SER A 19 -7.89 1.37 -23.25
C SER A 19 -8.48 2.16 -24.40
N ALA A 20 -7.92 2.04 -25.60
CA ALA A 20 -8.38 2.78 -26.79
C ALA A 20 -8.23 1.96 -28.08
N ILE A 21 -8.94 2.38 -29.11
CA ILE A 21 -8.82 1.86 -30.48
C ILE A 21 -8.17 2.94 -31.33
N TYR A 22 -7.22 2.56 -32.15
CA TYR A 22 -6.43 3.46 -32.97
C TYR A 22 -6.57 3.15 -34.46
N LYS A 23 -6.59 4.18 -35.30
CA LYS A 23 -6.44 3.97 -36.74
C LYS A 23 -5.02 3.47 -37.03
N LYS A 24 -4.88 2.43 -37.87
CA LYS A 24 -3.58 1.88 -38.27
C LYS A 24 -2.68 2.95 -38.89
N SER A 25 -3.23 3.83 -39.73
CA SER A 25 -2.52 4.94 -40.34
C SER A 25 -1.84 5.86 -39.31
N LEU A 26 -2.40 6.04 -38.13
CA LEU A 26 -1.75 6.84 -37.11
C LEU A 26 -0.38 6.29 -36.69
N PHE A 27 -0.22 4.98 -36.69
CA PHE A 27 1.07 4.33 -36.47
C PHE A 27 1.98 4.37 -37.68
N THR A 28 1.47 3.99 -38.87
CA THR A 28 2.28 3.85 -40.11
C THR A 28 2.78 5.19 -40.60
N ASP A 29 1.90 6.20 -40.70
CA ASP A 29 2.23 7.50 -41.29
C ASP A 29 3.15 8.34 -40.37
N ASN A 30 3.17 8.06 -39.11
CA ASN A 30 4.01 8.75 -38.11
C ASN A 30 5.19 7.89 -37.63
N ASN A 31 5.40 6.73 -38.21
CA ASN A 31 6.48 5.78 -37.85
C ASN A 31 6.50 5.46 -36.32
N ILE A 32 5.33 5.29 -35.72
CA ILE A 32 5.21 4.98 -34.29
C ILE A 32 5.43 3.49 -34.08
N ARG A 33 6.41 3.14 -33.24
CA ARG A 33 6.78 1.76 -32.92
C ARG A 33 6.99 1.59 -31.43
N PHE A 34 6.63 0.40 -30.94
CA PHE A 34 7.02 -0.04 -29.61
C PHE A 34 8.52 -0.31 -29.55
N ASN A 35 9.10 -0.12 -28.39
CA ASN A 35 10.49 -0.50 -28.15
C ASN A 35 10.55 -1.99 -27.79
N GLU A 36 11.02 -2.83 -28.70
CA GLU A 36 11.10 -4.29 -28.52
C GLU A 36 12.05 -4.72 -27.40
N LYS A 37 13.00 -3.85 -27.04
CA LYS A 37 13.96 -4.09 -25.95
C LYS A 37 13.43 -3.72 -24.58
N GLN A 38 12.19 -3.18 -24.48
CA GLN A 38 11.60 -2.69 -23.26
C GLN A 38 10.41 -3.55 -22.85
N THR A 39 10.54 -4.28 -21.76
CA THR A 39 9.49 -5.20 -21.26
C THR A 39 8.38 -4.45 -20.50
N TYR A 40 8.76 -3.47 -19.67
CA TYR A 40 7.82 -2.73 -18.85
C TYR A 40 7.67 -1.29 -19.33
N PHE A 41 6.48 -0.74 -19.21
CA PHE A 41 6.16 0.66 -19.58
C PHE A 41 6.44 1.00 -21.07
N SER A 42 6.51 0.01 -21.94
CA SER A 42 6.78 0.19 -23.40
C SER A 42 5.71 1.04 -24.09
N ASP A 43 4.50 1.08 -23.53
CA ASP A 43 3.37 1.85 -24.05
C ASP A 43 3.45 3.36 -23.75
N THR A 44 4.24 3.79 -22.77
CA THR A 44 4.29 5.20 -22.33
C THR A 44 4.73 6.15 -23.45
N LYS A 45 5.83 5.84 -24.12
CA LYS A 45 6.33 6.63 -25.29
C LYS A 45 5.33 6.60 -26.43
N VAL A 46 4.82 5.40 -26.75
CA VAL A 46 3.88 5.19 -27.87
C VAL A 46 2.62 6.02 -27.66
N LEU A 47 2.05 6.02 -26.44
CA LEU A 47 0.88 6.80 -26.13
C LEU A 47 1.14 8.30 -26.34
N VAL A 48 2.28 8.82 -25.91
CA VAL A 48 2.67 10.22 -26.12
C VAL A 48 2.74 10.56 -27.60
N GLN A 49 3.37 9.71 -28.42
CA GLN A 49 3.44 9.90 -29.87
C GLN A 49 2.06 9.87 -30.53
N LEU A 50 1.18 8.93 -30.11
CA LEU A 50 -0.20 8.85 -30.60
C LEU A 50 -0.98 10.13 -30.23
N LEU A 51 -0.86 10.61 -29.00
CA LEU A 51 -1.52 11.81 -28.55
C LEU A 51 -1.03 13.09 -29.28
N ASN A 52 0.25 13.17 -29.61
CA ASN A 52 0.82 14.29 -30.38
C ASN A 52 0.33 14.34 -31.83
N ASN A 53 0.05 13.18 -32.42
CA ASN A 53 -0.31 13.07 -33.84
C ASN A 53 -1.82 12.89 -34.08
N ALA A 54 -2.60 12.64 -33.04
CA ALA A 54 -4.03 12.44 -33.18
C ALA A 54 -4.78 13.75 -33.43
N LYS A 55 -5.45 13.86 -34.60
CA LYS A 55 -6.27 15.01 -34.97
C LYS A 55 -7.62 14.99 -34.23
N ASN A 56 -8.21 13.81 -34.10
CA ASN A 56 -9.53 13.62 -33.49
C ASN A 56 -9.48 12.50 -32.45
N ILE A 57 -10.01 12.78 -31.26
CA ILE A 57 -10.12 11.80 -30.17
C ILE A 57 -11.56 11.84 -29.64
N LYS A 58 -12.20 10.68 -29.61
CA LYS A 58 -13.53 10.50 -29.03
C LYS A 58 -13.46 9.58 -27.82
N SER A 59 -14.24 9.86 -26.80
CA SER A 59 -14.41 9.00 -25.63
C SER A 59 -15.71 8.21 -25.77
N ASN A 60 -15.66 6.91 -25.50
CA ASN A 60 -16.85 6.07 -25.31
C ASN A 60 -16.88 5.61 -23.86
N GLU A 61 -17.91 6.01 -23.12
CA GLU A 61 -18.08 5.71 -21.69
C GLU A 61 -18.79 4.36 -21.46
N GLU A 62 -19.44 3.82 -22.49
CA GLU A 62 -20.16 2.54 -22.42
C GLU A 62 -19.24 1.33 -22.66
N SER A 63 -18.07 1.56 -23.23
CA SER A 63 -17.10 0.49 -23.51
C SER A 63 -16.26 0.13 -22.30
N VAL A 64 -16.05 -1.17 -22.09
CA VAL A 64 -15.28 -1.71 -20.97
C VAL A 64 -14.10 -2.52 -21.52
N TYR A 65 -12.90 -2.23 -21.03
CA TYR A 65 -11.73 -3.07 -21.24
C TYR A 65 -11.56 -4.02 -20.06
N VAL A 66 -11.68 -5.33 -20.31
CA VAL A 66 -11.51 -6.37 -19.29
C VAL A 66 -10.08 -6.87 -19.26
N LYS A 67 -9.37 -6.59 -18.18
CA LYS A 67 -7.99 -7.06 -17.97
C LYS A 67 -7.99 -8.36 -17.15
N ARG A 68 -7.45 -9.43 -17.72
CA ARG A 68 -7.23 -10.67 -16.99
C ARG A 68 -6.16 -10.50 -15.90
N HIS A 69 -6.47 -10.94 -14.70
CA HIS A 69 -5.53 -11.05 -13.58
C HIS A 69 -5.12 -12.51 -13.38
N HIS A 70 -3.81 -12.77 -13.30
CA HIS A 70 -3.34 -14.12 -13.01
C HIS A 70 -3.46 -14.42 -11.52
N ASN A 71 -4.11 -15.56 -11.19
CA ASN A 71 -4.30 -15.97 -9.80
C ASN A 71 -3.04 -16.55 -9.16
N ASP A 72 -2.13 -17.12 -9.97
CA ASP A 72 -0.86 -17.68 -9.54
C ASP A 72 0.29 -16.70 -9.78
N LYS A 73 0.47 -15.78 -8.82
CA LYS A 73 1.54 -14.79 -8.87
C LYS A 73 2.94 -15.38 -8.71
N ALA A 74 3.06 -16.58 -8.13
CA ALA A 74 4.34 -17.18 -7.85
C ALA A 74 4.92 -17.91 -9.06
N LYS A 75 4.06 -18.65 -9.80
CA LYS A 75 4.49 -19.45 -10.96
C LYS A 75 4.27 -18.76 -12.29
N ASN A 76 3.23 -17.95 -12.41
CA ASN A 76 2.87 -17.28 -13.66
C ASN A 76 2.39 -15.84 -13.41
N PRO A 77 3.29 -14.92 -13.00
CA PRO A 77 2.92 -13.54 -12.76
C PRO A 77 2.54 -12.82 -14.07
N ALA A 78 1.51 -12.01 -14.04
CA ALA A 78 1.29 -11.04 -15.10
C ALA A 78 2.38 -9.94 -15.04
N ILE A 79 2.70 -9.30 -16.17
CA ILE A 79 3.70 -8.21 -16.26
C ILE A 79 3.49 -7.14 -15.17
N SER A 80 2.25 -6.80 -14.84
CA SER A 80 1.93 -5.81 -13.81
C SER A 80 2.07 -6.32 -12.36
N GLN A 81 2.47 -7.57 -12.15
CA GLN A 81 2.63 -8.21 -10.84
C GLN A 81 4.10 -8.34 -10.42
N PHE A 82 5.04 -7.98 -11.29
CA PHE A 82 6.47 -7.94 -10.97
C PHE A 82 6.80 -6.87 -9.93
N SER A 83 7.92 -7.05 -9.24
CA SER A 83 8.38 -6.12 -8.22
C SER A 83 8.76 -4.76 -8.81
N ARG A 84 8.80 -3.73 -7.96
CA ARG A 84 9.27 -2.40 -8.40
C ARG A 84 10.77 -2.39 -8.72
N GLU A 85 11.54 -3.19 -8.02
CA GLU A 85 12.97 -3.34 -8.25
C GLU A 85 13.27 -3.80 -9.68
N GLU A 86 12.51 -4.81 -10.15
CA GLU A 86 12.66 -5.33 -11.51
C GLU A 86 12.18 -4.37 -12.59
N THR A 87 11.16 -3.55 -12.29
CA THR A 87 10.52 -2.68 -13.30
C THR A 87 11.09 -1.27 -13.37
N MET A 88 11.87 -0.83 -12.36
CA MET A 88 12.37 0.54 -12.28
C MET A 88 13.31 0.94 -13.41
N PRO A 89 14.27 0.11 -13.88
CA PRO A 89 15.12 0.49 -14.99
C PRO A 89 14.32 0.86 -16.25
N ASP A 90 13.33 0.03 -16.60
CA ASP A 90 12.43 0.29 -17.73
C ASP A 90 11.58 1.55 -17.51
N TYR A 91 11.17 1.83 -16.27
CA TYR A 91 10.44 3.03 -15.94
C TYR A 91 11.23 4.30 -16.26
N PHE A 92 12.52 4.34 -15.92
CA PHE A 92 13.39 5.47 -16.24
C PHE A 92 13.53 5.68 -17.73
N VAL A 93 13.79 4.61 -18.48
CA VAL A 93 13.89 4.64 -19.94
C VAL A 93 12.58 5.11 -20.56
N ALA A 94 11.45 4.57 -20.10
CA ALA A 94 10.12 4.94 -20.59
C ALA A 94 9.84 6.43 -20.41
N TYR A 95 10.11 6.97 -19.22
CA TYR A 95 9.86 8.38 -18.92
C TYR A 95 10.77 9.32 -19.70
N LYS A 96 12.09 9.03 -19.77
CA LYS A 96 13.03 9.81 -20.60
C LYS A 96 12.56 9.86 -22.06
N ASN A 97 12.16 8.72 -22.61
CA ASN A 97 11.68 8.62 -23.98
C ASN A 97 10.34 9.31 -24.19
N ALA A 98 9.43 9.24 -23.21
CA ALA A 98 8.13 9.89 -23.26
C ALA A 98 8.25 11.42 -23.23
N ILE A 99 9.09 11.97 -22.35
CA ILE A 99 9.37 13.42 -22.29
C ILE A 99 9.98 13.89 -23.62
N LYS A 100 10.97 13.15 -24.15
CA LYS A 100 11.56 13.45 -25.48
C LYS A 100 10.52 13.41 -26.59
N ALA A 101 9.62 12.42 -26.58
CA ALA A 101 8.57 12.28 -27.58
C ALA A 101 7.46 13.36 -27.46
N ALA A 102 7.30 13.97 -26.29
CA ALA A 102 6.37 15.08 -26.09
C ALA A 102 6.82 16.37 -26.82
N GLY A 103 8.12 16.49 -27.14
CA GLY A 103 8.69 17.63 -27.84
C GLY A 103 8.44 18.93 -27.08
N THR A 104 7.77 19.90 -27.71
CA THR A 104 7.40 21.20 -27.11
C THR A 104 5.97 21.25 -26.58
N ASN A 105 5.27 20.12 -26.55
CA ASN A 105 3.88 20.08 -26.08
C ASN A 105 3.80 20.17 -24.55
N GLU A 106 3.75 21.39 -24.05
CA GLU A 106 3.71 21.65 -22.60
C GLU A 106 2.61 20.91 -21.84
N ARG A 107 1.45 20.68 -22.49
CA ARG A 107 0.33 19.97 -21.85
C ARG A 107 0.67 18.53 -21.57
N ILE A 108 1.30 17.84 -22.53
CA ILE A 108 1.76 16.45 -22.37
C ILE A 108 2.90 16.40 -21.37
N ILE A 109 3.86 17.31 -21.46
CA ILE A 109 4.99 17.40 -20.54
C ILE A 109 4.50 17.58 -19.11
N ASN A 110 3.59 18.53 -18.86
CA ASN A 110 3.02 18.75 -17.55
C ASN A 110 2.25 17.54 -17.03
N HIS A 111 1.56 16.80 -17.91
CA HIS A 111 0.87 15.58 -17.53
C HIS A 111 1.86 14.45 -17.15
N LEU A 112 2.93 14.29 -17.91
CA LEU A 112 4.00 13.32 -17.59
C LEU A 112 4.66 13.67 -16.25
N TYR A 113 4.96 14.93 -15.98
CA TYR A 113 5.48 15.37 -14.69
C TYR A 113 4.50 15.15 -13.54
N TYR A 114 3.21 15.31 -13.78
CA TYR A 114 2.18 14.99 -12.78
C TYR A 114 2.18 13.50 -12.44
N ILE A 115 2.21 12.63 -13.44
CA ILE A 115 2.25 11.16 -13.23
C ILE A 115 3.56 10.77 -12.53
N LEU A 116 4.69 11.35 -12.93
CA LEU A 116 5.98 11.13 -12.29
C LEU A 116 5.96 11.53 -10.82
N ALA A 117 5.45 12.73 -10.50
CA ALA A 117 5.33 13.20 -9.13
C ALA A 117 4.43 12.27 -8.29
N LYS A 118 3.32 11.83 -8.87
CA LYS A 118 2.41 10.87 -8.26
C LYS A 118 3.08 9.52 -8.00
N PHE A 119 3.83 9.01 -8.96
CA PHE A 119 4.63 7.80 -8.82
C PHE A 119 5.68 7.95 -7.70
N VAL A 120 6.47 9.02 -7.73
CA VAL A 120 7.50 9.30 -6.72
C VAL A 120 6.89 9.30 -5.32
N VAL A 121 5.81 10.02 -5.11
CA VAL A 121 5.19 10.13 -3.78
C VAL A 121 4.49 8.85 -3.36
N LYS A 122 3.60 8.33 -4.20
CA LYS A 122 2.70 7.23 -3.79
C LYS A 122 3.35 5.86 -3.89
N GLU A 123 4.17 5.63 -4.91
CA GLU A 123 4.77 4.33 -5.15
C GLU A 123 6.17 4.22 -4.56
N TYR A 124 7.03 5.20 -4.84
CA TYR A 124 8.43 5.17 -4.39
C TYR A 124 8.59 5.55 -2.92
N ILE A 125 7.98 6.66 -2.45
CA ILE A 125 8.20 7.13 -1.07
C ILE A 125 7.28 6.44 -0.06
N MET A 126 5.99 6.35 -0.35
CA MET A 126 4.98 6.03 0.66
C MET A 126 4.63 4.54 0.77
N LYS A 127 4.82 3.74 -0.28
CA LYS A 127 4.57 2.28 -0.23
C LYS A 127 5.73 1.48 0.33
N MET A 128 6.91 2.05 0.40
CA MET A 128 8.09 1.32 0.80
C MET A 128 8.25 1.17 2.30
N ARG A 129 8.75 0.02 2.67
CA ARG A 129 9.33 -0.18 3.98
C ARG A 129 10.71 0.46 3.99
N TRP A 130 10.93 1.43 4.85
CA TRP A 130 12.23 2.04 5.06
C TRP A 130 13.10 1.12 5.91
N SER A 131 13.58 0.01 5.33
CA SER A 131 14.61 -0.84 5.91
C SER A 131 16.00 -0.32 5.55
N GLU A 132 17.00 -0.70 6.32
CA GLU A 132 18.39 -0.29 6.07
C GLU A 132 18.95 -0.91 4.78
N ASP A 133 18.39 -2.05 4.34
CA ASP A 133 18.81 -2.81 3.16
C ASP A 133 18.13 -2.43 1.85
N ASP A 134 17.46 -1.28 1.78
CA ASP A 134 16.79 -0.84 0.55
C ASP A 134 17.78 -0.34 -0.51
N ARG A 135 18.58 -1.27 -1.02
CA ARG A 135 19.58 -1.06 -2.05
C ARG A 135 19.03 -0.32 -3.26
N TRP A 136 17.94 -0.79 -3.84
CA TRP A 136 17.32 -0.18 -5.00
C TRP A 136 16.83 1.27 -4.74
N ARG A 137 16.45 1.60 -3.52
CA ARG A 137 16.03 2.95 -3.15
C ARG A 137 17.20 3.93 -3.26
N ASN A 138 18.37 3.50 -2.84
CA ASN A 138 19.58 4.30 -2.95
C ASN A 138 20.07 4.36 -4.41
N GLU A 139 20.05 3.24 -5.12
CA GLU A 139 20.48 3.16 -6.52
C GLU A 139 19.59 4.01 -7.45
N PHE A 140 18.27 3.96 -7.25
CA PHE A 140 17.34 4.67 -8.13
C PHE A 140 16.97 6.08 -7.68
N PHE A 141 17.39 6.50 -6.49
CA PHE A 141 17.07 7.84 -6.01
C PHE A 141 17.63 8.93 -6.91
N THR A 142 18.87 8.82 -7.31
CA THR A 142 19.54 9.81 -8.18
C THR A 142 18.88 9.88 -9.56
N GLU A 143 18.52 8.74 -10.13
CA GLU A 143 17.78 8.69 -11.40
C GLU A 143 16.40 9.37 -11.27
N LEU A 144 15.66 9.07 -10.21
CA LEU A 144 14.39 9.73 -9.94
C LEU A 144 14.56 11.24 -9.68
N ALA A 145 15.59 11.64 -8.98
CA ALA A 145 15.93 13.05 -8.73
C ALA A 145 16.20 13.78 -10.05
N THR A 146 16.95 13.17 -10.95
CA THR A 146 17.23 13.70 -12.29
C THR A 146 15.93 13.88 -13.10
N LEU A 147 15.05 12.89 -13.11
CA LEU A 147 13.75 12.98 -13.79
C LEU A 147 12.83 14.02 -13.15
N ALA A 148 12.89 14.14 -11.82
CA ALA A 148 12.02 15.05 -11.08
C ALA A 148 12.48 16.52 -11.13
N LYS A 149 13.72 16.80 -11.55
CA LYS A 149 14.34 18.14 -11.54
C LYS A 149 13.47 19.19 -12.20
N ASP A 150 12.87 18.85 -13.32
CA ASP A 150 12.09 19.78 -14.15
C ASP A 150 10.59 19.81 -13.82
N ILE A 151 10.14 19.07 -12.79
CA ILE A 151 8.74 19.09 -12.37
C ILE A 151 8.35 20.52 -11.98
N ASN A 152 7.39 21.10 -12.71
CA ASN A 152 6.87 22.43 -12.41
C ASN A 152 5.99 22.41 -11.15
N ASN A 153 6.13 23.41 -10.30
CA ASN A 153 5.30 23.54 -9.08
C ASN A 153 3.81 23.70 -9.39
N LYS A 154 3.45 24.24 -10.56
CA LYS A 154 2.06 24.33 -11.04
C LYS A 154 1.40 22.96 -11.16
N VAL A 155 2.18 21.93 -11.54
CA VAL A 155 1.71 20.54 -11.68
C VAL A 155 1.29 19.94 -10.34
N LEU A 156 1.87 20.42 -9.23
CA LEU A 156 1.64 19.89 -7.89
C LEU A 156 0.49 20.59 -7.14
N LYS A 157 -0.19 21.60 -7.75
CA LYS A 157 -1.04 22.52 -7.00
C LYS A 157 -2.19 21.84 -6.26
N ASP A 158 -3.00 21.06 -6.93
CA ASP A 158 -4.32 20.68 -6.43
C ASP A 158 -4.41 19.27 -5.83
N ASP A 159 -3.57 18.34 -6.26
CA ASP A 159 -3.66 16.92 -5.91
C ASP A 159 -2.62 16.45 -4.88
N PHE A 160 -1.74 17.35 -4.45
CA PHE A 160 -0.65 17.01 -3.52
C PHE A 160 -0.76 17.82 -2.23
N THR A 161 -0.69 17.15 -1.11
CA THR A 161 -0.58 17.78 0.20
C THR A 161 0.71 18.59 0.32
N HIS A 162 0.76 19.54 1.25
CA HIS A 162 1.96 20.32 1.53
C HIS A 162 3.19 19.42 1.84
N ALA A 163 2.99 18.33 2.57
CA ALA A 163 4.05 17.37 2.88
C ALA A 163 4.55 16.64 1.62
N GLU A 164 3.65 16.25 0.72
CA GLU A 164 3.99 15.59 -0.55
C GLU A 164 4.75 16.54 -1.49
N LYS A 165 4.31 17.79 -1.60
CA LYS A 165 5.05 18.85 -2.33
C LYS A 165 6.46 19.01 -1.78
N ALA A 166 6.60 19.03 -0.47
CA ALA A 166 7.91 19.15 0.18
C ALA A 166 8.81 17.92 -0.03
N MET A 167 8.26 16.72 -0.19
CA MET A 167 9.00 15.52 -0.56
C MET A 167 9.52 15.59 -2.00
N VAL A 168 8.64 15.95 -2.96
CA VAL A 168 9.04 16.16 -4.37
C VAL A 168 10.11 17.24 -4.46
N LYS A 169 9.98 18.35 -3.73
CA LYS A 169 11.00 19.40 -3.68
C LYS A 169 12.34 18.88 -3.18
N SER A 170 12.34 18.05 -2.13
CA SER A 170 13.61 17.45 -1.63
C SER A 170 14.23 16.51 -2.67
N MET A 171 13.42 15.75 -3.41
CA MET A 171 13.90 14.90 -4.50
C MET A 171 14.50 15.73 -5.65
N LYS A 172 13.86 16.82 -6.07
CA LYS A 172 14.40 17.74 -7.09
C LYS A 172 15.79 18.25 -6.75
N HIS A 173 16.08 18.44 -5.48
CA HIS A 173 17.40 18.88 -4.99
C HIS A 173 18.34 17.72 -4.67
N ASN A 174 18.01 16.51 -5.04
CA ASN A 174 18.77 15.28 -4.74
C ASN A 174 19.08 15.10 -3.24
N ASP A 175 18.19 15.60 -2.36
CA ASP A 175 18.35 15.55 -0.91
C ASP A 175 17.57 14.35 -0.33
N PHE A 176 18.20 13.18 -0.38
CA PHE A 176 17.61 11.92 0.11
C PHE A 176 17.31 11.97 1.61
N ALA A 177 18.24 12.50 2.42
CA ALA A 177 18.07 12.53 3.87
C ALA A 177 16.84 13.35 4.29
N LYS A 178 16.70 14.55 3.69
CA LYS A 178 15.56 15.42 3.94
C LYS A 178 14.24 14.84 3.43
N MET A 179 14.24 14.19 2.27
CA MET A 179 13.09 13.47 1.75
C MET A 179 12.68 12.34 2.70
N LYS A 180 13.64 11.49 3.12
CA LYS A 180 13.42 10.40 4.08
C LYS A 180 12.80 10.89 5.38
N LYS A 181 13.36 11.95 5.97
CA LYS A 181 12.85 12.55 7.20
C LYS A 181 11.39 13.00 7.07
N LYS A 182 11.04 13.64 5.94
CA LYS A 182 9.66 14.07 5.66
C LYS A 182 8.72 12.89 5.46
N ALA A 183 9.14 11.88 4.70
CA ALA A 183 8.35 10.68 4.46
C ALA A 183 8.06 9.94 5.77
N MET A 184 9.07 9.74 6.62
CA MET A 184 8.92 9.10 7.93
C MET A 184 7.94 9.86 8.83
N ARG A 185 7.98 11.20 8.84
CA ARG A 185 7.03 12.02 9.59
C ARG A 185 5.59 11.82 9.11
N VAL A 186 5.37 11.79 7.79
CA VAL A 186 4.03 11.54 7.22
C VAL A 186 3.53 10.14 7.56
N LEU A 187 4.38 9.13 7.43
CA LEU A 187 4.03 7.74 7.77
C LEU A 187 3.71 7.60 9.25
N PHE A 188 4.48 8.24 10.11
CA PHE A 188 4.23 8.28 11.56
C PHE A 188 2.87 8.91 11.88
N ASN A 189 2.58 10.09 11.33
CA ASN A 189 1.30 10.76 11.53
C ASN A 189 0.11 9.91 11.01
N ARG A 190 0.26 9.25 9.85
CA ARG A 190 -0.75 8.32 9.35
C ARG A 190 -0.97 7.12 10.29
N LYS A 191 0.09 6.61 10.90
CA LYS A 191 0.00 5.53 11.89
C LYS A 191 -0.74 6.00 13.14
N ILE A 192 -0.41 7.19 13.66
CA ILE A 192 -1.12 7.78 14.82
C ILE A 192 -2.60 7.97 14.49
N LYS A 193 -2.92 8.58 13.34
CA LYS A 193 -4.31 8.76 12.92
C LYS A 193 -5.07 7.44 12.90
N LYS A 194 -4.49 6.39 12.29
CA LYS A 194 -5.09 5.04 12.29
C LYS A 194 -5.28 4.48 13.71
N MET A 195 -4.37 4.75 14.64
CA MET A 195 -4.51 4.32 16.04
C MET A 195 -5.65 5.05 16.75
N ILE A 196 -5.87 6.32 16.46
CA ILE A 196 -6.98 7.11 17.01
C ILE A 196 -8.31 6.61 16.46
N GLU A 197 -8.41 6.46 15.14
CA GLU A 197 -9.63 6.08 14.44
C GLU A 197 -10.01 4.60 14.64
N ASN A 198 -9.03 3.72 14.88
CA ASN A 198 -9.27 2.28 14.99
C ASN A 198 -8.72 1.71 16.31
N PRO A 199 -9.59 1.46 17.32
CA PRO A 199 -9.18 0.88 18.59
C PRO A 199 -8.46 -0.46 18.49
N ARG A 200 -8.77 -1.29 17.47
CA ARG A 200 -8.07 -2.58 17.26
C ARG A 200 -6.61 -2.35 16.87
N VAL A 201 -6.35 -1.40 15.96
CA VAL A 201 -4.99 -1.03 15.54
C VAL A 201 -4.20 -0.47 16.71
N ARG A 202 -4.81 0.42 17.50
CA ARG A 202 -4.23 0.97 18.73
C ARG A 202 -3.82 -0.12 19.72
N ASN A 203 -4.76 -0.99 20.05
CA ASN A 203 -4.54 -2.06 21.03
C ASN A 203 -3.45 -3.02 20.58
N LYS A 204 -3.43 -3.41 19.27
CA LYS A 204 -2.37 -4.22 18.67
C LYS A 204 -1.01 -3.53 18.76
N THR A 205 -0.95 -2.22 18.52
CA THR A 205 0.30 -1.45 18.60
C THR A 205 0.82 -1.40 20.04
N ILE A 206 -0.05 -1.13 21.03
CA ILE A 206 0.32 -1.17 22.45
C ILE A 206 0.86 -2.56 22.82
N THR A 207 0.23 -3.61 22.34
CA THR A 207 0.70 -4.98 22.54
C THR A 207 2.15 -5.15 22.07
N LEU A 208 2.47 -4.76 20.85
CA LEU A 208 3.80 -4.94 20.26
C LEU A 208 4.90 -4.17 21.02
N TYR A 209 4.60 -2.97 21.50
CA TYR A 209 5.62 -2.10 22.10
C TYR A 209 5.66 -2.15 23.64
N VAL A 210 4.57 -2.56 24.28
CA VAL A 210 4.46 -2.56 25.74
C VAL A 210 4.28 -3.99 26.28
N PHE A 211 3.21 -4.67 25.91
CA PHE A 211 2.84 -5.94 26.55
C PHE A 211 3.82 -7.07 26.25
N ASN A 212 4.38 -7.14 25.03
CA ASN A 212 5.38 -8.14 24.67
C ASN A 212 6.68 -8.05 25.51
N LYS A 213 6.95 -6.90 26.12
CA LYS A 213 8.13 -6.70 26.96
C LYS A 213 7.89 -7.04 28.42
N MET A 214 6.65 -7.34 28.81
CA MET A 214 6.29 -7.65 30.18
C MET A 214 6.51 -9.13 30.48
N LYS A 215 6.98 -9.46 31.69
CA LYS A 215 7.19 -10.85 32.13
C LYS A 215 5.90 -11.65 32.11
N LEU A 216 5.94 -12.89 31.66
CA LEU A 216 4.83 -13.84 31.72
C LEU A 216 4.40 -14.09 33.16
N LYS A 217 3.14 -14.41 33.35
CA LYS A 217 2.56 -14.88 34.61
C LYS A 217 2.32 -16.38 34.54
N GLU A 218 3.12 -17.12 35.29
CA GLU A 218 3.21 -18.59 35.26
C GLU A 218 1.87 -19.28 35.56
N ASN A 219 1.04 -18.64 36.38
CA ASN A 219 -0.24 -19.18 36.79
C ASN A 219 -1.47 -18.59 36.09
N TRP A 220 -1.28 -17.89 34.98
CA TRP A 220 -2.41 -17.36 34.21
C TRP A 220 -2.71 -18.26 33.01
N VAL A 221 -4.01 -18.54 32.85
CA VAL A 221 -4.55 -19.36 31.75
C VAL A 221 -5.66 -18.57 31.05
N VAL A 222 -5.51 -18.35 29.76
CA VAL A 222 -6.57 -17.72 28.93
C VAL A 222 -7.34 -18.82 28.23
N PHE A 223 -8.64 -18.74 28.32
CA PHE A 223 -9.59 -19.64 27.65
C PHE A 223 -10.38 -18.86 26.59
N GLU A 224 -10.51 -19.44 25.42
CA GLU A 224 -11.37 -18.91 24.34
C GLU A 224 -12.09 -20.08 23.67
N SER A 225 -13.41 -19.98 23.53
CA SER A 225 -14.23 -20.99 22.88
C SER A 225 -15.02 -20.36 21.76
N PHE A 226 -14.92 -20.94 20.54
CA PHE A 226 -15.61 -20.48 19.34
C PHE A 226 -15.52 -18.95 19.13
N MET A 227 -14.31 -18.41 19.19
CA MET A 227 -14.05 -16.97 19.05
C MET A 227 -14.72 -16.11 20.13
N GLY A 228 -14.87 -16.62 21.36
CA GLY A 228 -15.51 -15.92 22.47
C GLY A 228 -17.04 -15.89 22.45
N ARG A 229 -17.68 -16.74 21.64
CA ARG A 229 -19.14 -16.74 21.50
C ARG A 229 -19.86 -17.49 22.63
N ASN A 230 -19.20 -18.47 23.24
CA ASN A 230 -19.77 -19.28 24.30
C ASN A 230 -18.67 -19.86 25.21
N CYS A 231 -19.10 -20.58 26.26
CA CYS A 231 -18.24 -21.40 27.12
C CYS A 231 -18.59 -22.87 26.89
N SER A 232 -17.95 -23.49 25.89
CA SER A 232 -18.25 -24.88 25.51
C SER A 232 -17.01 -25.60 24.95
N GLY A 233 -17.18 -26.85 24.55
CA GLY A 233 -16.14 -27.69 23.97
C GLY A 233 -14.96 -27.93 24.91
N GLN A 234 -13.82 -28.31 24.34
CA GLN A 234 -12.61 -28.66 25.09
C GLN A 234 -12.17 -27.60 26.11
N PRO A 235 -12.15 -26.26 25.79
CA PRO A 235 -11.75 -25.24 26.76
C PRO A 235 -12.58 -25.27 28.05
N LYS A 236 -13.89 -25.56 27.95
CA LYS A 236 -14.78 -25.68 29.14
C LYS A 236 -14.39 -26.85 30.04
N TYR A 237 -14.06 -28.00 29.45
CA TYR A 237 -13.68 -29.17 30.21
C TYR A 237 -12.32 -29.02 30.86
N VAL A 238 -11.34 -28.48 30.15
CA VAL A 238 -10.03 -28.15 30.73
C VAL A 238 -10.17 -27.14 31.87
N TYR A 239 -11.01 -26.12 31.69
CA TYR A 239 -11.27 -25.14 32.72
C TYR A 239 -11.90 -25.77 33.99
N LYS A 240 -12.94 -26.59 33.82
CA LYS A 240 -13.57 -27.31 34.94
C LYS A 240 -12.58 -28.22 35.67
N TYR A 241 -11.76 -28.93 34.95
CA TYR A 241 -10.71 -29.76 35.53
C TYR A 241 -9.71 -28.94 36.33
N LEU A 242 -9.22 -27.83 35.81
CA LEU A 242 -8.31 -26.95 36.53
C LEU A 242 -8.91 -26.38 37.82
N GLN A 243 -10.17 -26.00 37.78
CA GLN A 243 -10.88 -25.51 38.97
C GLN A 243 -11.02 -26.62 40.04
N LYS A 244 -11.36 -27.85 39.64
CA LYS A 244 -11.53 -28.99 40.54
C LYS A 244 -10.19 -29.46 41.11
N ALA A 245 -9.16 -29.60 40.31
CA ALA A 245 -7.88 -30.20 40.69
C ALA A 245 -6.93 -29.22 41.38
N TYR A 246 -7.02 -27.93 41.08
CA TYR A 246 -6.03 -26.95 41.52
C TYR A 246 -6.63 -25.73 42.21
N GLY A 247 -7.96 -25.60 42.28
CA GLY A 247 -8.64 -24.49 42.95
C GLY A 247 -8.17 -23.12 42.43
N ASP A 248 -7.74 -22.27 43.37
CA ASP A 248 -7.30 -20.90 43.09
C ASP A 248 -5.85 -20.77 42.62
N LYS A 249 -5.12 -21.87 42.43
CA LYS A 249 -3.72 -21.85 41.99
C LYS A 249 -3.56 -21.16 40.64
N TYR A 250 -4.53 -21.35 39.76
CA TYR A 250 -4.54 -20.75 38.42
C TYR A 250 -5.57 -19.63 38.30
N LYS A 251 -5.12 -18.50 37.78
CA LYS A 251 -6.00 -17.40 37.39
C LYS A 251 -6.55 -17.66 35.99
N CYS A 252 -7.81 -18.04 35.94
CA CYS A 252 -8.50 -18.34 34.69
C CYS A 252 -9.14 -17.08 34.11
N ILE A 253 -8.87 -16.78 32.84
CA ILE A 253 -9.37 -15.62 32.11
C ILE A 253 -10.12 -16.12 30.88
N TRP A 254 -11.40 -15.82 30.76
CA TRP A 254 -12.22 -16.16 29.60
C TRP A 254 -12.34 -14.98 28.65
N VAL A 255 -12.06 -15.24 27.38
CA VAL A 255 -12.32 -14.31 26.30
C VAL A 255 -13.76 -14.45 25.87
N VAL A 256 -14.52 -13.34 25.90
CA VAL A 256 -15.92 -13.30 25.51
C VAL A 256 -16.15 -12.19 24.49
N ASP A 257 -16.93 -12.47 23.45
CA ASP A 257 -17.30 -11.47 22.43
C ASP A 257 -18.76 -11.04 22.52
N ARG A 258 -19.62 -11.87 23.17
CA ARG A 258 -21.04 -11.60 23.37
C ARG A 258 -21.36 -11.36 24.85
N LYS A 259 -22.40 -10.55 25.11
CA LYS A 259 -22.96 -10.42 26.45
C LYS A 259 -23.75 -11.71 26.78
N GLY A 260 -23.84 -12.04 28.08
CA GLY A 260 -24.67 -13.18 28.56
C GLY A 260 -24.00 -14.56 28.39
N VAL A 261 -22.71 -14.64 28.15
CA VAL A 261 -21.99 -15.94 28.17
C VAL A 261 -21.83 -16.36 29.65
N GLU A 262 -22.53 -17.41 30.03
CA GLU A 262 -22.43 -17.99 31.37
C GLU A 262 -21.19 -18.88 31.46
N ILE A 263 -20.35 -18.57 32.46
CA ILE A 263 -19.11 -19.28 32.74
C ILE A 263 -19.16 -19.71 34.22
N PRO A 264 -19.18 -21.01 34.52
CA PRO A 264 -19.25 -21.48 35.89
C PRO A 264 -17.95 -21.23 36.65
N GLY A 265 -18.03 -21.05 37.97
CA GLY A 265 -16.85 -20.99 38.83
C GLY A 265 -16.11 -19.64 38.81
N LYS A 266 -14.92 -19.62 39.42
CA LYS A 266 -14.14 -18.40 39.64
C LYS A 266 -13.29 -18.06 38.40
N HIS A 267 -13.60 -16.95 37.77
CA HIS A 267 -12.91 -16.51 36.54
C HIS A 267 -12.86 -15.00 36.41
N LYS A 268 -12.06 -14.50 35.45
CA LYS A 268 -12.14 -13.16 34.92
C LYS A 268 -12.56 -13.22 33.49
N THR A 269 -13.19 -12.18 32.98
CA THR A 269 -13.56 -12.05 31.60
C THR A 269 -12.87 -10.87 30.91
N CYS A 270 -12.62 -10.99 29.64
CA CYS A 270 -12.22 -9.85 28.78
C CYS A 270 -12.92 -9.95 27.43
N LYS A 271 -13.31 -8.79 26.89
CA LYS A 271 -13.88 -8.71 25.55
C LYS A 271 -12.80 -8.95 24.51
N ARG A 272 -13.09 -9.79 23.53
CA ARG A 272 -12.19 -10.07 22.38
C ARG A 272 -11.72 -8.77 21.71
N PHE A 273 -10.44 -8.70 21.37
CA PHE A 273 -9.77 -7.54 20.79
C PHE A 273 -9.77 -6.25 21.64
N SER A 274 -10.22 -6.30 22.89
CA SER A 274 -10.05 -5.19 23.84
C SER A 274 -8.60 -5.06 24.30
N LEU A 275 -8.26 -3.94 24.94
CA LEU A 275 -6.92 -3.78 25.53
C LEU A 275 -6.61 -4.85 26.58
N LYS A 276 -7.62 -5.21 27.42
CA LYS A 276 -7.53 -6.30 28.39
C LYS A 276 -7.28 -7.66 27.75
N TYR A 277 -7.91 -7.95 26.60
CA TYR A 277 -7.65 -9.15 25.82
C TYR A 277 -6.18 -9.25 25.44
N TYR A 278 -5.62 -8.23 24.79
CA TYR A 278 -4.21 -8.23 24.41
C TYR A 278 -3.27 -8.31 25.62
N TYR A 279 -3.61 -7.62 26.71
CA TYR A 279 -2.84 -7.70 27.94
C TYR A 279 -2.81 -9.13 28.49
N TYR A 280 -3.96 -9.80 28.62
CA TYR A 280 -4.01 -11.17 29.14
C TYR A 280 -3.35 -12.16 28.18
N MET A 281 -3.59 -12.06 26.87
CA MET A 281 -2.95 -12.93 25.88
C MET A 281 -1.41 -12.87 25.96
N ASN A 282 -0.83 -11.70 26.15
CA ASN A 282 0.63 -11.53 26.21
C ASN A 282 1.23 -11.84 27.58
N ARG A 283 0.41 -11.83 28.64
CA ARG A 283 0.89 -12.08 30.01
C ARG A 283 0.66 -13.49 30.49
N SER A 284 -0.24 -14.23 29.88
CA SER A 284 -0.57 -15.59 30.29
C SER A 284 0.38 -16.61 29.71
N LYS A 285 0.85 -17.53 30.56
CA LYS A 285 1.70 -18.64 30.12
C LYS A 285 0.94 -19.65 29.25
N TYR A 286 -0.33 -19.87 29.53
CA TYR A 286 -1.13 -20.89 28.87
C TYR A 286 -2.33 -20.29 28.16
N TRP A 287 -2.59 -20.83 26.96
CA TRP A 287 -3.78 -20.52 26.17
C TRP A 287 -4.49 -21.81 25.80
N VAL A 288 -5.78 -21.87 26.04
CA VAL A 288 -6.66 -23.00 25.73
C VAL A 288 -7.78 -22.50 24.84
N ASN A 289 -7.74 -22.86 23.58
CA ASN A 289 -8.76 -22.44 22.63
C ASN A 289 -9.19 -23.57 21.68
N ASN A 290 -10.39 -23.41 21.11
CA ASN A 290 -10.87 -24.16 19.95
C ASN A 290 -11.41 -23.14 18.94
N MET A 291 -10.74 -23.03 17.82
CA MET A 291 -11.17 -22.19 16.70
C MET A 291 -11.70 -23.06 15.57
#